data_ba11315e674a777df4fc879ec1799d75
#
_entry.id   ba11315e674a777df4fc879ec1799d75
#
_cell.length_a   1.000
_cell.length_b   1.000
_cell.length_c   1.000
_cell.angle_alpha   90.00
_cell.angle_beta   90.00
_cell.angle_gamma   90.00
#
_symmetry.space_group_name_H-M   'P 1'
#
loop_
_entity.id
_entity.type
_entity.pdbx_description
1 polymer ?
#
loop_
_entity_poly.entity_id
_entity_poly.type
_entity_poly.pdbx_seq_one_letter_code
_entity_poly.pdbx_strand_id
1 'polypeptide(L)'
;MPKPALTIPALLDRLEEFYGQQEACWPVDPYEFIVWWHCGYPASDVACAKGWQRLTSEVGIETHRLLKASPARLASALKAGGMVPELRALRLQEIALRVENEFGGDLRTALAGRVSDARKTLKKFPGIADPGVDRILLFAGIAPLAAVASNCPHVLVRILRGKEDENYGANYRTAQQAIMAQMPEKFDARTRAYLLLKRHGQEICKRSNPKCEKCPVNSYCAFFAGQRRGVPVS
;
A
#
# COMPACT_ATOMS: atom_id res chain seq x y z
N MET A 1 -24.87 7.72 27.72
CA MET A 1 -24.20 8.78 26.97
C MET A 1 -23.50 8.15 25.76
N PRO A 2 -23.62 8.67 24.54
CA PRO A 2 -22.85 8.18 23.43
C PRO A 2 -21.36 8.34 23.73
N LYS A 3 -20.57 7.27 23.52
CA LYS A 3 -19.12 7.37 23.65
C LYS A 3 -18.59 8.45 22.70
N PRO A 4 -17.63 9.29 23.12
CA PRO A 4 -17.02 10.26 22.22
C PRO A 4 -16.46 9.54 21.00
N ALA A 5 -16.58 10.18 19.83
CA ALA A 5 -16.04 9.62 18.58
C ALA A 5 -14.52 9.41 18.74
N LEU A 6 -14.05 8.22 18.38
CA LEU A 6 -12.62 7.89 18.43
C LEU A 6 -11.88 8.70 17.38
N THR A 7 -10.90 9.51 17.80
CA THR A 7 -10.00 10.23 16.89
C THR A 7 -9.02 9.25 16.21
N ILE A 8 -8.51 9.62 15.03
CA ILE A 8 -7.51 8.77 14.35
C ILE A 8 -6.24 8.58 15.19
N PRO A 9 -5.66 9.58 15.85
CA PRO A 9 -4.55 9.35 16.77
C PRO A 9 -4.87 8.30 17.84
N ALA A 10 -5.99 8.43 18.54
CA ALA A 10 -6.40 7.46 19.57
C ALA A 10 -6.73 6.08 19.01
N LEU A 11 -7.23 6.00 17.76
CA LEU A 11 -7.38 4.74 17.03
C LEU A 11 -6.02 4.06 16.82
N LEU A 12 -5.03 4.82 16.32
CA LEU A 12 -3.70 4.30 16.04
C LEU A 12 -2.98 3.87 17.31
N ASP A 13 -3.13 4.60 18.41
CA ASP A 13 -2.56 4.21 19.71
C ASP A 13 -3.07 2.83 20.17
N ARG A 14 -4.38 2.59 20.03
CA ARG A 14 -4.97 1.26 20.33
C ARG A 14 -4.53 0.16 19.39
N LEU A 15 -4.34 0.48 18.10
CA LEU A 15 -3.81 -0.50 17.15
C LEU A 15 -2.35 -0.82 17.43
N GLU A 16 -1.56 0.16 17.83
CA GLU A 16 -0.15 -0.05 18.18
C GLU A 16 0.01 -0.80 19.50
N GLU A 17 -0.83 -0.54 20.50
CA GLU A 17 -0.90 -1.34 21.72
C GLU A 17 -1.21 -2.82 21.42
N PHE A 18 -2.07 -3.08 20.43
CA PHE A 18 -2.50 -4.42 20.06
C PHE A 18 -1.50 -5.17 19.16
N TYR A 19 -0.87 -4.48 18.17
CA TYR A 19 0.01 -5.10 17.17
C TYR A 19 1.50 -4.87 17.43
N GLY A 20 1.86 -3.96 18.35
CA GLY A 20 3.20 -3.40 18.46
C GLY A 20 3.52 -2.42 17.34
N GLN A 21 4.70 -1.82 17.44
CA GLN A 21 5.26 -0.96 16.41
C GLN A 21 5.41 -1.73 15.09
N GLN A 22 5.04 -1.10 13.98
CA GLN A 22 5.09 -1.70 12.65
C GLN A 22 6.17 -1.04 11.80
N GLU A 23 6.86 -1.84 11.00
CA GLU A 23 7.88 -1.39 10.06
C GLU A 23 7.54 -1.82 8.64
N ALA A 24 8.08 -1.08 7.66
CA ALA A 24 7.95 -1.42 6.26
C ALA A 24 8.82 -2.64 5.93
N CYS A 25 8.23 -3.67 5.33
CA CYS A 25 8.92 -4.88 4.89
C CYS A 25 9.24 -4.88 3.38
N TRP A 26 9.40 -3.70 2.78
CA TRP A 26 9.66 -3.49 1.36
C TRP A 26 10.72 -2.41 1.15
N PRO A 27 11.38 -2.35 -0.02
CA PRO A 27 12.31 -1.30 -0.36
C PRO A 27 11.66 0.09 -0.31
N VAL A 28 12.38 1.09 0.19
CA VAL A 28 11.89 2.47 0.27
C VAL A 28 12.37 3.35 -0.90
N ASP A 29 13.37 2.90 -1.66
CA ASP A 29 13.74 3.55 -2.91
C ASP A 29 12.62 3.42 -3.94
N PRO A 30 12.26 4.48 -4.69
CA PRO A 30 11.14 4.45 -5.63
C PRO A 30 11.26 3.39 -6.73
N TYR A 31 12.45 3.25 -7.32
CA TYR A 31 12.69 2.26 -8.36
C TYR A 31 12.63 0.84 -7.79
N GLU A 32 13.36 0.59 -6.71
CA GLU A 32 13.37 -0.72 -6.06
C GLU A 32 11.96 -1.13 -5.59
N PHE A 33 11.18 -0.16 -5.07
CA PHE A 33 9.79 -0.43 -4.68
C PHE A 33 8.94 -0.86 -5.89
N ILE A 34 9.06 -0.19 -7.02
CA ILE A 34 8.31 -0.54 -8.24
C ILE A 34 8.71 -1.95 -8.71
N VAL A 35 9.98 -2.28 -8.71
CA VAL A 35 10.47 -3.62 -9.04
C VAL A 35 9.93 -4.65 -8.03
N TRP A 36 10.07 -4.39 -6.72
CA TRP A 36 9.53 -5.25 -5.66
C TRP A 36 8.02 -5.48 -5.81
N TRP A 37 7.27 -4.42 -6.12
CA TRP A 37 5.83 -4.51 -6.36
C TRP A 37 5.52 -5.50 -7.49
N HIS A 38 6.26 -5.45 -8.58
CA HIS A 38 6.08 -6.36 -9.72
C HIS A 38 6.62 -7.77 -9.47
N CYS A 39 7.32 -7.99 -8.36
CA CYS A 39 7.71 -9.35 -7.97
C CYS A 39 6.52 -10.21 -7.49
N GLY A 40 5.38 -9.64 -7.15
CA GLY A 40 4.26 -10.43 -6.64
C GLY A 40 2.87 -9.79 -6.72
N TYR A 41 2.73 -8.48 -6.79
CA TYR A 41 1.40 -7.84 -6.80
C TYR A 41 0.51 -8.36 -7.96
N PRO A 42 -0.79 -8.64 -7.74
CA PRO A 42 -1.60 -8.27 -6.57
C PRO A 42 -1.59 -9.26 -5.38
N ALA A 43 -0.66 -10.19 -5.35
CA ALA A 43 -0.52 -11.09 -4.21
C ALA A 43 -0.05 -10.35 -2.93
N SER A 44 0.14 -11.08 -1.84
CA SER A 44 0.53 -10.51 -0.55
C SER A 44 1.96 -9.96 -0.57
N ASP A 45 2.29 -9.06 0.39
CA ASP A 45 3.67 -8.59 0.57
C ASP A 45 4.67 -9.74 0.79
N VAL A 46 4.24 -10.83 1.44
CA VAL A 46 5.06 -12.04 1.60
C VAL A 46 5.39 -12.67 0.24
N ALA A 47 4.43 -12.71 -0.68
CA ALA A 47 4.67 -13.19 -2.04
C ALA A 47 5.60 -12.25 -2.82
N CYS A 48 5.40 -10.94 -2.69
CA CYS A 48 6.32 -9.95 -3.28
C CYS A 48 7.74 -10.13 -2.75
N ALA A 49 7.91 -10.32 -1.44
CA ALA A 49 9.23 -10.55 -0.82
C ALA A 49 9.90 -11.84 -1.33
N LYS A 50 9.13 -12.93 -1.50
CA LYS A 50 9.68 -14.18 -2.08
C LYS A 50 10.13 -13.98 -3.53
N GLY A 51 9.32 -13.33 -4.35
CA GLY A 51 9.68 -13.01 -5.74
C GLY A 51 10.89 -12.07 -5.80
N TRP A 52 10.94 -11.07 -4.95
CA TRP A 52 12.09 -10.15 -4.81
C TRP A 52 13.37 -10.87 -4.46
N GLN A 53 13.35 -11.72 -3.44
CA GLN A 53 14.52 -12.47 -3.01
C GLN A 53 15.10 -13.34 -4.15
N ARG A 54 14.23 -14.00 -4.92
CA ARG A 54 14.65 -14.78 -6.06
C ARG A 54 15.18 -13.93 -7.22
N LEU A 55 14.50 -12.84 -7.55
CA LEU A 55 14.94 -11.93 -8.59
C LEU A 55 16.32 -11.33 -8.26
N THR A 56 16.51 -10.85 -7.04
CA THR A 56 17.79 -10.26 -6.61
C THR A 56 18.94 -11.25 -6.63
N SER A 57 18.71 -12.52 -6.22
CA SER A 57 19.74 -13.55 -6.18
C SER A 57 20.07 -14.16 -7.56
N GLU A 58 19.07 -14.32 -8.43
CA GLU A 58 19.25 -15.03 -9.71
C GLU A 58 19.58 -14.11 -10.89
N VAL A 59 19.12 -12.85 -10.84
CA VAL A 59 19.25 -11.89 -11.94
C VAL A 59 19.92 -10.60 -11.51
N GLY A 60 19.48 -10.02 -10.38
CA GLY A 60 19.73 -8.65 -9.95
C GLY A 60 18.58 -7.74 -10.30
N ILE A 61 18.62 -6.52 -9.78
CA ILE A 61 17.54 -5.52 -9.97
C ILE A 61 18.00 -4.30 -10.76
N GLU A 62 19.29 -4.17 -11.02
CA GLU A 62 19.85 -3.08 -11.80
C GLU A 62 19.21 -3.08 -13.20
N THR A 63 18.89 -1.91 -13.71
CA THR A 63 18.18 -1.74 -14.98
C THR A 63 18.85 -2.51 -16.12
N HIS A 64 20.17 -2.40 -16.25
CA HIS A 64 20.93 -3.09 -17.29
C HIS A 64 20.86 -4.63 -17.17
N ARG A 65 20.76 -5.17 -15.95
CA ARG A 65 20.60 -6.62 -15.74
C ARG A 65 19.22 -7.11 -16.12
N LEU A 66 18.17 -6.35 -15.74
CA LEU A 66 16.79 -6.68 -16.12
C LEU A 66 16.61 -6.63 -17.65
N LEU A 67 17.22 -5.66 -18.32
CA LEU A 67 17.16 -5.53 -19.78
C LEU A 67 17.94 -6.63 -20.51
N LYS A 68 19.06 -7.09 -19.97
CA LYS A 68 19.90 -8.14 -20.54
C LYS A 68 19.33 -9.55 -20.31
N ALA A 69 18.55 -9.75 -19.24
CA ALA A 69 17.97 -11.04 -18.92
C ALA A 69 16.87 -11.42 -19.93
N SER A 70 16.82 -12.68 -20.32
CA SER A 70 15.72 -13.17 -21.15
C SER A 70 14.39 -13.13 -20.40
N PRO A 71 13.25 -12.89 -21.08
CA PRO A 71 11.92 -12.92 -20.44
C PRO A 71 11.66 -14.25 -19.71
N ALA A 72 12.13 -15.36 -20.24
CA ALA A 72 11.98 -16.69 -19.61
C ALA A 72 12.75 -16.79 -18.29
N ARG A 73 13.97 -16.24 -18.21
CA ARG A 73 14.77 -16.20 -16.97
C ARG A 73 14.09 -15.33 -15.91
N LEU A 74 13.62 -14.15 -16.29
CA LEU A 74 12.87 -13.25 -15.39
C LEU A 74 11.59 -13.94 -14.90
N ALA A 75 10.80 -14.54 -15.80
CA ALA A 75 9.58 -15.23 -15.43
C ALA A 75 9.87 -16.38 -14.44
N SER A 76 10.94 -17.14 -14.66
CA SER A 76 11.35 -18.21 -13.73
C SER A 76 11.64 -17.67 -12.33
N ALA A 77 12.42 -16.60 -12.20
CA ALA A 77 12.71 -15.96 -10.92
C ALA A 77 11.44 -15.44 -10.23
N LEU A 78 10.46 -14.93 -11.02
CA LEU A 78 9.22 -14.35 -10.50
C LEU A 78 8.16 -15.40 -10.10
N LYS A 79 8.30 -16.68 -10.44
CA LYS A 79 7.31 -17.73 -10.08
C LYS A 79 7.00 -17.76 -8.58
N ALA A 80 8.00 -17.54 -7.74
CA ALA A 80 7.84 -17.55 -6.28
C ALA A 80 6.90 -16.43 -5.77
N GLY A 81 6.70 -15.36 -6.54
CA GLY A 81 5.83 -14.22 -6.22
C GLY A 81 4.36 -14.43 -6.60
N GLY A 82 3.99 -15.49 -7.28
CA GLY A 82 2.60 -15.81 -7.61
C GLY A 82 2.29 -15.85 -9.11
N MET A 83 1.03 -15.56 -9.47
CA MET A 83 0.48 -15.73 -10.82
C MET A 83 1.12 -14.83 -11.88
N VAL A 84 0.98 -15.22 -13.14
CA VAL A 84 1.38 -14.51 -14.37
C VAL A 84 2.82 -13.97 -14.37
N PRO A 85 3.83 -14.80 -14.06
CA PRO A 85 5.21 -14.37 -13.99
C PRO A 85 5.73 -13.83 -15.33
N GLU A 86 5.22 -14.32 -16.46
CA GLU A 86 5.58 -13.88 -17.81
C GLU A 86 5.21 -12.41 -18.03
N LEU A 87 3.97 -12.03 -17.69
CA LEU A 87 3.53 -10.63 -17.77
C LEU A 87 4.35 -9.72 -16.86
N ARG A 88 4.67 -10.21 -15.66
CA ARG A 88 5.49 -9.44 -14.70
C ARG A 88 6.92 -9.27 -15.20
N ALA A 89 7.48 -10.28 -15.85
CA ALA A 89 8.79 -10.20 -16.50
C ALA A 89 8.84 -9.10 -17.57
N LEU A 90 7.83 -9.05 -18.46
CA LEU A 90 7.72 -8.01 -19.48
C LEU A 90 7.59 -6.62 -18.85
N ARG A 91 6.79 -6.48 -17.78
CA ARG A 91 6.65 -5.21 -17.04
C ARG A 91 7.95 -4.78 -16.39
N LEU A 92 8.74 -5.69 -15.83
CA LEU A 92 10.06 -5.34 -15.28
C LEU A 92 11.01 -4.80 -16.34
N GLN A 93 11.01 -5.38 -17.55
CA GLN A 93 11.80 -4.85 -18.68
C GLN A 93 11.29 -3.48 -19.13
N GLU A 94 9.98 -3.28 -19.21
CA GLU A 94 9.39 -1.97 -19.52
C GLU A 94 9.79 -0.91 -18.48
N ILE A 95 9.73 -1.26 -17.18
CA ILE A 95 10.13 -0.39 -16.08
C ILE A 95 11.61 -0.02 -16.20
N ALA A 96 12.48 -1.00 -16.38
CA ALA A 96 13.92 -0.79 -16.53
C ALA A 96 14.25 0.11 -17.73
N LEU A 97 13.63 -0.16 -18.88
CA LEU A 97 13.82 0.63 -20.09
C LEU A 97 13.37 2.08 -19.91
N ARG A 98 12.23 2.29 -19.26
CA ARG A 98 11.72 3.63 -18.97
C ARG A 98 12.67 4.40 -18.02
N VAL A 99 13.16 3.73 -16.97
CA VAL A 99 14.07 4.36 -16.02
C VAL A 99 15.38 4.78 -16.69
N GLU A 100 15.94 3.95 -17.58
CA GLU A 100 17.12 4.32 -18.34
C GLU A 100 16.87 5.48 -19.31
N ASN A 101 15.83 5.37 -20.14
CA ASN A 101 15.62 6.29 -21.24
C ASN A 101 15.05 7.65 -20.80
N GLU A 102 14.15 7.68 -19.81
CA GLU A 102 13.48 8.91 -19.40
C GLU A 102 14.17 9.58 -18.21
N PHE A 103 14.94 8.82 -17.39
CA PHE A 103 15.47 9.30 -16.11
C PHE A 103 16.98 9.01 -15.91
N GLY A 104 17.68 8.54 -16.93
CA GLY A 104 19.12 8.28 -16.86
C GLY A 104 19.53 7.29 -15.77
N GLY A 105 18.66 6.34 -15.45
CA GLY A 105 18.88 5.35 -14.39
C GLY A 105 18.50 5.81 -12.96
N ASP A 106 18.16 7.10 -12.76
CA ASP A 106 17.88 7.66 -11.43
C ASP A 106 16.44 8.20 -11.33
N LEU A 107 15.51 7.30 -10.97
CA LEU A 107 14.12 7.67 -10.75
C LEU A 107 13.94 8.57 -9.52
N ARG A 108 14.77 8.42 -8.47
CA ARG A 108 14.64 9.22 -7.24
C ARG A 108 14.85 10.71 -7.50
N THR A 109 15.90 11.06 -8.22
CA THR A 109 16.17 12.46 -8.60
C THR A 109 15.05 13.03 -9.48
N ALA A 110 14.50 12.24 -10.39
CA ALA A 110 13.35 12.65 -11.22
C ALA A 110 12.06 12.95 -10.41
N LEU A 111 11.94 12.40 -9.21
CA LEU A 111 10.79 12.63 -8.31
C LEU A 111 11.03 13.77 -7.30
N ALA A 112 12.20 14.39 -7.26
CA ALA A 112 12.57 15.41 -6.25
C ALA A 112 11.90 16.79 -6.46
N GLY A 113 11.05 16.94 -7.46
CA GLY A 113 10.37 18.19 -7.78
C GLY A 113 9.01 18.37 -7.09
N ARG A 114 8.09 19.04 -7.80
CA ARG A 114 6.72 19.21 -7.32
C ARG A 114 6.02 17.87 -7.20
N VAL A 115 5.27 17.66 -6.13
CA VAL A 115 4.49 16.42 -5.87
C VAL A 115 3.56 16.09 -7.04
N SER A 116 2.96 17.10 -7.68
CA SER A 116 2.09 16.91 -8.85
C SER A 116 2.82 16.28 -10.04
N ASP A 117 4.07 16.64 -10.25
CA ASP A 117 4.88 16.12 -11.35
C ASP A 117 5.43 14.73 -11.02
N ALA A 118 5.86 14.50 -9.78
CA ALA A 118 6.22 13.18 -9.27
C ALA A 118 5.06 12.18 -9.41
N ARG A 119 3.82 12.61 -9.11
CA ARG A 119 2.61 11.80 -9.32
C ARG A 119 2.40 11.43 -10.80
N LYS A 120 2.55 12.39 -11.72
CA LYS A 120 2.41 12.14 -13.16
C LYS A 120 3.49 11.17 -13.65
N THR A 121 4.72 11.34 -13.17
CA THR A 121 5.84 10.46 -13.51
C THR A 121 5.57 9.02 -13.05
N LEU A 122 5.19 8.83 -11.78
CA LEU A 122 4.93 7.49 -11.24
C LEU A 122 3.75 6.79 -11.94
N LYS A 123 2.72 7.52 -12.35
CA LYS A 123 1.57 6.95 -13.07
C LYS A 123 1.91 6.45 -14.49
N LYS A 124 3.08 6.77 -15.02
CA LYS A 124 3.55 6.19 -16.30
C LYS A 124 3.98 4.73 -16.15
N PHE A 125 4.28 4.27 -14.92
CA PHE A 125 4.72 2.90 -14.70
C PHE A 125 3.53 1.93 -14.67
N PRO A 126 3.68 0.73 -15.25
CA PRO A 126 2.61 -0.24 -15.30
C PRO A 126 2.11 -0.61 -13.91
N GLY A 127 0.79 -0.69 -13.73
CA GLY A 127 0.16 -1.09 -12.46
C GLY A 127 0.31 -0.10 -11.30
N ILE A 128 0.86 1.10 -11.51
CA ILE A 128 0.98 2.13 -10.48
C ILE A 128 -0.16 3.15 -10.63
N ALA A 129 -1.14 3.07 -9.74
CA ALA A 129 -2.26 4.00 -9.62
C ALA A 129 -2.12 4.86 -8.35
N ASP A 130 -3.08 5.75 -8.07
CA ASP A 130 -2.99 6.71 -6.96
C ASP A 130 -2.58 6.09 -5.61
N PRO A 131 -3.12 4.94 -5.16
CA PRO A 131 -2.67 4.33 -3.91
C PRO A 131 -1.19 3.90 -3.92
N GLY A 132 -0.70 3.42 -5.07
CA GLY A 132 0.71 3.07 -5.26
C GLY A 132 1.59 4.30 -5.27
N VAL A 133 1.17 5.35 -5.99
CA VAL A 133 1.87 6.65 -6.02
C VAL A 133 2.01 7.23 -4.62
N ASP A 134 0.91 7.30 -3.85
CA ASP A 134 0.91 7.86 -2.51
C ASP A 134 1.84 7.07 -1.57
N ARG A 135 1.83 5.74 -1.70
CA ARG A 135 2.71 4.86 -0.93
C ARG A 135 4.18 5.09 -1.28
N ILE A 136 4.53 5.16 -2.57
CA ILE A 136 5.91 5.39 -3.01
C ILE A 136 6.41 6.74 -2.47
N LEU A 137 5.67 7.82 -2.67
CA LEU A 137 6.09 9.15 -2.26
C LEU A 137 6.23 9.28 -0.74
N LEU A 138 5.34 8.64 0.03
CA LEU A 138 5.42 8.62 1.49
C LEU A 138 6.66 7.88 1.98
N PHE A 139 6.85 6.62 1.55
CA PHE A 139 7.91 5.77 2.09
C PHE A 139 9.29 6.13 1.54
N ALA A 140 9.38 6.73 0.36
CA ALA A 140 10.62 7.27 -0.17
C ALA A 140 11.06 8.59 0.49
N GLY A 141 10.26 9.15 1.41
CA GLY A 141 10.57 10.42 2.07
C GLY A 141 10.45 11.63 1.15
N ILE A 142 9.65 11.54 0.06
CA ILE A 142 9.49 12.63 -0.91
C ILE A 142 8.34 13.55 -0.51
N ALA A 143 7.21 12.99 -0.07
CA ALA A 143 6.07 13.78 0.40
C ALA A 143 5.27 13.02 1.49
N PRO A 144 4.94 13.67 2.62
CA PRO A 144 4.21 13.06 3.74
C PRO A 144 2.70 12.93 3.43
N LEU A 145 2.36 12.22 2.37
CA LEU A 145 0.99 12.06 1.89
C LEU A 145 0.15 11.19 2.84
N ALA A 146 -1.15 11.41 2.84
CA ALA A 146 -2.11 10.55 3.53
C ALA A 146 -2.35 9.27 2.71
N ALA A 147 -1.33 8.45 2.58
CA ALA A 147 -1.43 7.19 1.85
C ALA A 147 -2.31 6.19 2.58
N VAL A 148 -3.12 5.46 1.81
CA VAL A 148 -3.98 4.37 2.30
C VAL A 148 -3.63 3.10 1.53
N ALA A 149 -3.50 1.98 2.24
CA ALA A 149 -3.21 0.71 1.57
C ALA A 149 -4.35 0.34 0.60
N SER A 150 -4.00 0.02 -0.65
CA SER A 150 -4.97 -0.18 -1.75
C SER A 150 -6.05 -1.24 -1.47
N ASN A 151 -5.74 -2.23 -0.65
CA ASN A 151 -6.68 -3.27 -0.25
C ASN A 151 -7.42 -2.99 1.07
N CYS A 152 -7.14 -1.86 1.75
CA CYS A 152 -7.65 -1.57 3.10
C CYS A 152 -8.35 -0.20 3.26
N PRO A 153 -8.88 0.48 2.22
CA PRO A 153 -9.58 1.75 2.43
C PRO A 153 -10.84 1.58 3.29
N HIS A 154 -11.44 0.41 3.27
CA HIS A 154 -12.63 0.07 4.06
C HIS A 154 -12.42 0.14 5.58
N VAL A 155 -11.20 0.02 6.08
CA VAL A 155 -10.92 0.01 7.52
C VAL A 155 -11.44 1.28 8.18
N LEU A 156 -10.97 2.44 7.73
CA LEU A 156 -11.43 3.72 8.28
C LEU A 156 -12.89 4.01 7.95
N VAL A 157 -13.35 3.66 6.76
CA VAL A 157 -14.74 3.86 6.35
C VAL A 157 -15.68 3.08 7.26
N ARG A 158 -15.40 1.81 7.54
CA ARG A 158 -16.19 0.98 8.47
C ARG A 158 -16.18 1.52 9.89
N ILE A 159 -15.02 1.91 10.39
CA ILE A 159 -14.90 2.45 11.76
C ILE A 159 -15.69 3.75 11.91
N LEU A 160 -15.55 4.67 10.95
CA LEU A 160 -16.10 6.02 11.05
C LEU A 160 -17.56 6.15 10.59
N ARG A 161 -17.94 5.42 9.53
CA ARG A 161 -19.25 5.56 8.84
C ARG A 161 -20.14 4.32 8.95
N GLY A 162 -19.58 3.16 9.29
CA GLY A 162 -20.35 1.91 9.43
C GLY A 162 -20.64 1.20 8.11
N LYS A 163 -20.60 1.88 6.97
CA LYS A 163 -20.91 1.31 5.65
C LYS A 163 -19.86 1.75 4.62
N GLU A 164 -19.41 0.81 3.79
CA GLU A 164 -18.57 1.10 2.62
C GLU A 164 -19.44 1.66 1.48
N ASP A 165 -18.84 2.51 0.66
CA ASP A 165 -19.39 2.89 -0.63
C ASP A 165 -19.10 1.79 -1.65
N GLU A 166 -19.97 1.60 -2.64
CA GLU A 166 -19.72 0.67 -3.75
C GLU A 166 -18.52 1.11 -4.59
N ASN A 167 -18.30 2.42 -4.68
CA ASN A 167 -17.18 3.00 -5.40
C ASN A 167 -15.89 2.96 -4.56
N TYR A 168 -14.93 2.18 -5.03
CA TYR A 168 -13.60 2.08 -4.41
C TYR A 168 -12.94 3.45 -4.21
N GLY A 169 -13.00 4.33 -5.22
CA GLY A 169 -12.39 5.67 -5.16
C GLY A 169 -13.03 6.56 -4.09
N ALA A 170 -14.34 6.40 -3.81
CA ALA A 170 -15.02 7.11 -2.73
C ALA A 170 -14.50 6.65 -1.37
N ASN A 171 -14.35 5.34 -1.16
CA ASN A 171 -13.77 4.79 0.07
C ASN A 171 -12.34 5.25 0.28
N TYR A 172 -11.52 5.23 -0.79
CA TYR A 172 -10.13 5.68 -0.72
C TYR A 172 -10.03 7.15 -0.32
N ARG A 173 -10.78 8.04 -1.01
CA ARG A 173 -10.82 9.48 -0.68
C ARG A 173 -11.34 9.75 0.74
N THR A 174 -12.37 9.02 1.19
CA THR A 174 -12.90 9.14 2.55
C THR A 174 -11.83 8.82 3.59
N ALA A 175 -11.08 7.72 3.40
CA ALA A 175 -10.01 7.33 4.30
C ALA A 175 -8.86 8.36 4.28
N GLN A 176 -8.47 8.84 3.10
CA GLN A 176 -7.45 9.91 2.97
C GLN A 176 -7.85 11.19 3.69
N GLN A 177 -9.06 11.68 3.45
CA GLN A 177 -9.58 12.91 4.06
C GLN A 177 -9.60 12.81 5.58
N ALA A 178 -10.00 11.66 6.12
CA ALA A 178 -9.99 11.44 7.55
C ALA A 178 -8.57 11.52 8.15
N ILE A 179 -7.58 10.91 7.47
CA ILE A 179 -6.17 10.99 7.88
C ILE A 179 -5.67 12.44 7.76
N MET A 180 -5.97 13.13 6.66
CA MET A 180 -5.54 14.52 6.45
C MET A 180 -6.09 15.46 7.51
N ALA A 181 -7.35 15.28 7.91
CA ALA A 181 -8.02 16.14 8.86
C ALA A 181 -7.52 15.99 10.31
N GLN A 182 -6.98 14.82 10.68
CA GLN A 182 -6.70 14.49 12.08
C GLN A 182 -5.23 14.13 12.37
N MET A 183 -4.42 13.92 11.35
CA MET A 183 -3.02 13.56 11.51
C MET A 183 -2.10 14.66 10.97
N PRO A 184 -0.99 14.96 11.64
CA PRO A 184 -0.03 15.92 11.14
C PRO A 184 0.57 15.49 9.80
N GLU A 185 0.95 16.48 8.99
CA GLU A 185 1.65 16.27 7.71
C GLU A 185 3.14 16.02 7.95
N LYS A 186 3.44 14.87 8.61
CA LYS A 186 4.78 14.42 8.95
C LYS A 186 4.96 12.96 8.51
N PHE A 187 6.17 12.62 8.07
CA PHE A 187 6.47 11.28 7.56
C PHE A 187 6.20 10.18 8.59
N ASP A 188 6.72 10.33 9.80
CA ASP A 188 6.53 9.39 10.91
C ASP A 188 5.05 9.12 11.20
N ALA A 189 4.27 10.19 11.37
CA ALA A 189 2.84 10.07 11.65
C ALA A 189 2.06 9.41 10.51
N ARG A 190 2.34 9.77 9.25
CA ARG A 190 1.66 9.22 8.07
C ARG A 190 2.08 7.77 7.80
N THR A 191 3.36 7.45 7.99
CA THR A 191 3.90 6.08 7.86
C THR A 191 3.30 5.17 8.92
N ARG A 192 3.26 5.61 10.19
CA ARG A 192 2.61 4.90 11.29
C ARG A 192 1.13 4.60 10.98
N ALA A 193 0.39 5.60 10.51
CA ALA A 193 -1.01 5.43 10.14
C ALA A 193 -1.18 4.40 9.01
N TYR A 194 -0.37 4.49 7.95
CA TYR A 194 -0.40 3.54 6.85
C TYR A 194 -0.18 2.10 7.32
N LEU A 195 0.88 1.87 8.09
CA LEU A 195 1.30 0.53 8.51
C LEU A 195 0.28 -0.13 9.45
N LEU A 196 -0.20 0.59 10.46
CA LEU A 196 -1.17 0.06 11.43
C LEU A 196 -2.52 -0.22 10.79
N LEU A 197 -3.03 0.69 9.95
CA LEU A 197 -4.30 0.48 9.24
C LEU A 197 -4.21 -0.66 8.23
N LYS A 198 -3.08 -0.80 7.54
CA LYS A 198 -2.82 -1.92 6.65
C LYS A 198 -2.80 -3.25 7.42
N ARG A 199 -2.07 -3.32 8.53
CA ARG A 199 -2.02 -4.51 9.40
C ARG A 199 -3.41 -4.89 9.88
N HIS A 200 -4.17 -3.92 10.36
CA HIS A 200 -5.52 -4.14 10.86
C HIS A 200 -6.47 -4.67 9.77
N GLY A 201 -6.41 -4.12 8.57
CA GLY A 201 -7.21 -4.59 7.43
C GLY A 201 -6.84 -6.01 6.98
N GLN A 202 -5.58 -6.39 7.12
CA GLN A 202 -5.11 -7.73 6.75
C GLN A 202 -5.45 -8.81 7.77
N GLU A 203 -5.46 -8.49 9.06
CA GLU A 203 -5.63 -9.49 10.11
C GLU A 203 -7.02 -9.56 10.73
N ILE A 204 -7.61 -8.42 11.04
CA ILE A 204 -8.86 -8.32 11.78
C ILE A 204 -9.99 -7.78 10.92
N CYS A 205 -9.86 -6.57 10.39
CA CYS A 205 -10.89 -5.89 9.60
C CYS A 205 -10.85 -6.33 8.14
N LYS A 206 -10.92 -7.65 7.90
CA LYS A 206 -10.94 -8.21 6.54
C LYS A 206 -12.22 -7.83 5.81
N ARG A 207 -12.18 -7.72 4.48
CA ARG A 207 -13.40 -7.49 3.69
C ARG A 207 -14.41 -8.59 3.88
N SER A 208 -13.96 -9.84 3.73
CA SER A 208 -14.78 -11.02 3.98
C SER A 208 -14.49 -11.56 5.38
N ASN A 209 -15.52 -11.86 6.15
CA ASN A 209 -15.44 -12.44 7.48
C ASN A 209 -14.52 -11.65 8.45
N PRO A 210 -14.81 -10.35 8.71
CA PRO A 210 -14.05 -9.57 9.65
C PRO A 210 -14.18 -10.15 11.06
N LYS A 211 -13.08 -10.14 11.82
CA LYS A 211 -13.01 -10.68 13.19
C LYS A 211 -13.42 -9.60 14.22
N CYS A 212 -14.62 -9.04 14.07
CA CYS A 212 -15.08 -7.86 14.82
C CYS A 212 -15.05 -8.05 16.34
N GLU A 213 -15.35 -9.24 16.86
CA GLU A 213 -15.31 -9.54 18.30
C GLU A 213 -13.91 -9.44 18.90
N LYS A 214 -12.86 -9.68 18.08
CA LYS A 214 -11.45 -9.60 18.49
C LYS A 214 -10.83 -8.22 18.20
N CYS A 215 -11.60 -7.28 17.65
CA CYS A 215 -11.09 -5.99 17.21
C CYS A 215 -10.85 -5.07 18.43
N PRO A 216 -9.64 -4.50 18.60
CA PRO A 216 -9.32 -3.65 19.77
C PRO A 216 -10.11 -2.33 19.78
N VAL A 217 -10.79 -1.99 18.67
CA VAL A 217 -11.58 -0.76 18.54
C VAL A 217 -13.06 -1.01 18.25
N ASN A 218 -13.54 -2.24 18.44
CA ASN A 218 -14.93 -2.62 18.14
C ASN A 218 -15.97 -1.75 18.85
N SER A 219 -15.70 -1.36 20.10
CA SER A 219 -16.60 -0.51 20.90
C SER A 219 -16.80 0.91 20.36
N TYR A 220 -15.97 1.33 19.40
CA TYR A 220 -16.02 2.62 18.72
C TYR A 220 -16.38 2.49 17.24
N CYS A 221 -16.49 1.26 16.73
CA CYS A 221 -16.67 0.98 15.32
C CYS A 221 -18.15 1.07 14.92
N ALA A 222 -18.48 2.00 14.02
CA ALA A 222 -19.85 2.18 13.53
C ALA A 222 -20.37 0.93 12.79
N PHE A 223 -19.49 0.23 12.05
CA PHE A 223 -19.82 -1.03 11.38
C PHE A 223 -20.26 -2.12 12.36
N PHE A 224 -19.47 -2.33 13.42
CA PHE A 224 -19.79 -3.34 14.44
C PHE A 224 -21.07 -2.99 15.23
N ALA A 225 -21.24 -1.70 15.53
CA ALA A 225 -22.47 -1.22 16.17
C ALA A 225 -23.72 -1.44 15.29
N GLY A 226 -23.58 -1.32 13.96
CA GLY A 226 -24.64 -1.63 13.00
C GLY A 226 -25.00 -3.12 12.98
N GLN A 227 -24.01 -4.00 12.94
CA GLN A 227 -24.23 -5.46 12.96
C GLN A 227 -25.00 -5.91 14.21
N ARG A 228 -24.67 -5.37 15.38
CA ARG A 228 -25.36 -5.70 16.64
C ARG A 228 -26.81 -5.21 16.70
N ARG A 229 -27.20 -4.23 15.89
CA ARG A 229 -28.57 -3.72 15.79
C ARG A 229 -29.40 -4.41 14.71
N GLY A 230 -28.85 -5.42 14.03
CA GLY A 230 -29.54 -6.13 12.96
C GLY A 230 -29.71 -5.32 11.66
N VAL A 231 -28.99 -4.23 11.49
CA VAL A 231 -28.99 -3.46 10.23
C VAL A 231 -28.20 -4.26 9.19
N PRO A 232 -28.79 -4.62 8.03
CA PRO A 232 -28.05 -5.33 6.98
C PRO A 232 -26.86 -4.48 6.52
N VAL A 233 -25.68 -4.99 6.70
CA VAL A 233 -24.43 -4.38 6.22
C VAL A 233 -24.11 -5.03 4.88
N SER A 234 -24.78 -4.55 3.83
CA SER A 234 -24.51 -4.93 2.44
C SER A 234 -23.27 -4.24 1.91
#